data_902cc4d449136f7606b2dd59198b5479
#
_entry.id   902cc4d449136f7606b2dd59198b5479
#
_cell.length_a   1.000
_cell.length_b   1.000
_cell.length_c   1.000
_cell.angle_alpha   90.00
_cell.angle_beta   90.00
_cell.angle_gamma   90.00
#
_symmetry.space_group_name_H-M   'P 1'
#
loop_
_entity.id
_entity.type
_entity.pdbx_description
1 polymer ?
#
loop_
_entity_poly.entity_id
_entity_poly.type
_entity_poly.pdbx_seq_one_letter_code
_entity_poly.pdbx_strand_id
1 'polypeptide(L)'
;MPLEHAQQDKHRHSESDTVDLPLGAHLMTGRHGYVHHGIYAGQGRVIHYAGFARALQAGPVEETSLEAFAAGRAVIVRLEPCARFVGIETVARARSRLGENRYRLFSNNCEHFCSWCLSGESRSEQVETCLRHPRAALRAMLRLVGTVLQVSLRAA
;
A
#
# COMPACT_ATOMS: atom_id res chain seq x y z
N MET A 1 -20.34 15.22 -60.08
CA MET A 1 -20.85 14.66 -58.80
C MET A 1 -19.71 13.96 -58.13
N PRO A 2 -18.95 14.57 -57.19
CA PRO A 2 -17.98 13.85 -56.33
C PRO A 2 -18.63 13.53 -55.00
N LEU A 3 -18.45 12.29 -54.55
CA LEU A 3 -18.84 11.78 -53.26
C LEU A 3 -17.80 12.19 -52.22
N GLU A 4 -18.22 13.01 -51.25
CA GLU A 4 -17.45 13.33 -50.06
C GLU A 4 -17.38 12.13 -49.14
N HIS A 5 -16.16 11.65 -48.90
CA HIS A 5 -15.86 10.67 -47.87
C HIS A 5 -15.77 11.36 -46.53
N ALA A 6 -16.75 11.14 -45.68
CA ALA A 6 -16.72 11.49 -44.29
C ALA A 6 -15.65 10.63 -43.58
N GLN A 7 -14.54 11.23 -43.25
CA GLN A 7 -13.56 10.65 -42.32
C GLN A 7 -14.12 10.71 -40.90
N GLN A 8 -14.62 9.58 -40.43
CA GLN A 8 -14.98 9.41 -39.03
C GLN A 8 -13.72 9.27 -38.20
N ASP A 9 -13.52 10.29 -37.44
CA ASP A 9 -12.52 10.48 -36.43
C ASP A 9 -12.61 9.40 -35.36
N LYS A 10 -11.66 8.44 -35.36
CA LYS A 10 -11.50 7.42 -34.32
C LYS A 10 -10.71 8.02 -33.15
N HIS A 11 -11.29 8.93 -32.42
CA HIS A 11 -10.87 9.21 -31.07
C HIS A 11 -11.52 8.20 -30.12
N ARG A 12 -11.00 7.00 -30.15
CA ARG A 12 -11.22 6.07 -29.04
C ARG A 12 -10.36 6.54 -27.88
N HIS A 13 -10.94 7.36 -27.03
CA HIS A 13 -10.43 7.56 -25.68
C HIS A 13 -10.34 6.16 -25.03
N SER A 14 -9.13 5.76 -24.74
CA SER A 14 -8.86 4.67 -23.83
C SER A 14 -9.36 5.15 -22.46
N GLU A 15 -10.62 4.86 -22.15
CA GLU A 15 -11.16 4.89 -20.82
C GLU A 15 -10.38 3.82 -20.04
N SER A 16 -9.32 4.26 -19.35
CA SER A 16 -8.69 3.43 -18.33
C SER A 16 -9.79 3.11 -17.33
N ASP A 17 -10.11 1.83 -17.17
CA ASP A 17 -10.95 1.31 -16.10
C ASP A 17 -10.33 1.78 -14.76
N THR A 18 -10.72 2.98 -14.36
CA THR A 18 -10.42 3.48 -13.02
C THR A 18 -11.33 2.70 -12.08
N VAL A 19 -10.80 1.62 -11.51
CA VAL A 19 -11.45 0.94 -10.40
C VAL A 19 -11.80 2.01 -9.38
N ASP A 20 -13.10 2.23 -9.17
CA ASP A 20 -13.61 3.24 -8.23
C ASP A 20 -13.36 2.74 -6.81
N LEU A 21 -12.15 3.04 -6.30
CA LEU A 21 -11.74 2.66 -4.96
C LEU A 21 -12.41 3.60 -3.95
N PRO A 22 -13.08 3.07 -2.92
CA PRO A 22 -13.70 3.91 -1.88
C PRO A 22 -12.66 4.77 -1.17
N LEU A 23 -12.97 6.04 -0.96
CA LEU A 23 -12.13 6.95 -0.18
C LEU A 23 -11.91 6.39 1.23
N GLY A 24 -10.68 6.39 1.71
CA GLY A 24 -10.33 5.82 3.01
C GLY A 24 -10.22 4.30 3.01
N ALA A 25 -10.35 3.62 1.86
CA ALA A 25 -10.22 2.18 1.77
C ALA A 25 -8.85 1.69 2.23
N HIS A 26 -8.83 0.56 2.95
CA HIS A 26 -7.63 -0.17 3.30
C HIS A 26 -7.14 -0.96 2.09
N LEU A 27 -6.02 -0.58 1.53
CA LEU A 27 -5.40 -1.24 0.39
C LEU A 27 -4.28 -2.17 0.83
N MET A 28 -4.19 -3.31 0.15
CA MET A 28 -3.11 -4.27 0.32
C MET A 28 -2.47 -4.62 -1.01
N THR A 29 -1.16 -4.82 -1.01
CA THR A 29 -0.42 -5.34 -2.16
C THR A 29 0.71 -6.25 -1.70
N GLY A 30 0.93 -7.35 -2.45
CA GLY A 30 2.00 -8.29 -2.11
C GLY A 30 3.39 -7.67 -2.29
N ARG A 31 4.32 -8.04 -1.41
CA ARG A 31 5.75 -7.78 -1.53
C ARG A 31 6.52 -9.08 -1.35
N HIS A 32 7.82 -9.08 -1.61
CA HIS A 32 8.64 -10.24 -1.30
C HIS A 32 8.69 -10.48 0.20
N GLY A 33 7.93 -11.49 0.68
CA GLY A 33 7.93 -11.95 2.06
C GLY A 33 6.96 -11.26 3.02
N TYR A 34 6.20 -10.24 2.58
CA TYR A 34 5.19 -9.57 3.40
C TYR A 34 4.06 -8.95 2.55
N VAL A 35 3.00 -8.51 3.21
CA VAL A 35 1.93 -7.72 2.60
C VAL A 35 2.13 -6.26 2.97
N HIS A 36 2.07 -5.38 1.98
CA HIS A 36 2.17 -3.93 2.17
C HIS A 36 0.78 -3.31 2.24
N HIS A 37 0.61 -2.36 3.15
CA HIS A 37 -0.67 -1.76 3.48
C HIS A 37 -0.65 -0.25 3.28
N GLY A 38 -1.81 0.32 2.86
CA GLY A 38 -1.99 1.76 2.67
C GLY A 38 -3.45 2.17 2.75
N ILE A 39 -3.70 3.46 2.90
CA ILE A 39 -5.02 4.08 2.91
C ILE A 39 -5.21 4.85 1.61
N TYR A 40 -6.29 4.54 0.88
CA TYR A 40 -6.62 5.26 -0.34
C TYR A 40 -7.09 6.69 -0.04
N ALA A 41 -6.39 7.66 -0.58
CA ALA A 41 -6.63 9.08 -0.32
C ALA A 41 -7.50 9.77 -1.39
N GLY A 42 -7.99 9.00 -2.38
CA GLY A 42 -8.71 9.52 -3.55
C GLY A 42 -7.76 9.92 -4.69
N GLN A 43 -8.30 10.14 -5.87
CA GLN A 43 -7.57 10.62 -7.06
C GLN A 43 -6.29 9.84 -7.39
N GLY A 44 -6.35 8.50 -7.23
CA GLY A 44 -5.19 7.65 -7.48
C GLY A 44 -4.04 7.83 -6.49
N ARG A 45 -4.29 8.35 -5.27
CA ARG A 45 -3.28 8.58 -4.23
C ARG A 45 -3.45 7.61 -3.07
N VAL A 46 -2.34 7.19 -2.49
CA VAL A 46 -2.29 6.27 -1.35
C VAL A 46 -1.36 6.82 -0.29
N ILE A 47 -1.80 6.82 0.97
CA ILE A 47 -0.96 7.17 2.12
C ILE A 47 -0.54 5.88 2.81
N HIS A 48 0.75 5.70 2.98
CA HIS A 48 1.30 4.48 3.57
C HIS A 48 2.58 4.75 4.36
N TYR A 49 2.95 3.83 5.21
CA TYR A 49 4.29 3.80 5.77
C TYR A 49 5.22 3.19 4.72
N ALA A 50 6.20 3.95 4.20
CA ALA A 50 7.07 3.50 3.10
C ALA A 50 7.86 2.22 3.42
N GLY A 51 8.06 1.92 4.70
CA GLY A 51 8.72 0.69 5.14
C GLY A 51 10.14 0.57 4.62
N PHE A 52 10.55 -0.64 4.27
CA PHE A 52 11.90 -0.93 3.74
C PHE A 52 11.98 -0.69 2.22
N ALA A 53 11.49 0.47 1.74
CA ALA A 53 11.52 0.80 0.31
C ALA A 53 12.94 0.97 -0.25
N ARG A 54 13.93 1.25 0.60
CA ARG A 54 15.37 1.37 0.25
C ARG A 54 16.20 0.58 1.24
N ALA A 55 16.59 -0.64 0.84
CA ALA A 55 17.63 -1.48 1.48
C ALA A 55 17.77 -1.32 2.96
N LEU A 56 17.37 -1.55 3.98
CA LEU A 56 17.60 -1.37 5.43
C LEU A 56 17.17 -0.02 6.04
N GLN A 57 16.77 0.98 5.25
CA GLN A 57 16.22 2.22 5.77
C GLN A 57 14.70 2.20 5.69
N ALA A 58 14.05 2.24 6.83
CA ALA A 58 12.62 2.44 6.91
C ALA A 58 12.27 3.87 6.50
N GLY A 59 11.38 4.02 5.52
CA GLY A 59 10.91 5.33 5.08
C GLY A 59 9.78 5.87 5.98
N PRO A 60 9.46 7.15 5.85
CA PRO A 60 8.39 7.80 6.62
C PRO A 60 7.00 7.38 6.15
N VAL A 61 5.96 7.90 6.83
CA VAL A 61 4.60 7.96 6.28
C VAL A 61 4.61 8.96 5.13
N GLU A 62 4.21 8.51 3.95
CA GLU A 62 4.19 9.33 2.74
C GLU A 62 2.91 9.12 1.93
N GLU A 63 2.60 10.10 1.05
CA GLU A 63 1.53 10.00 0.07
C GLU A 63 2.13 9.80 -1.31
N THR A 64 1.78 8.70 -1.98
CA THR A 64 2.32 8.30 -3.29
C THR A 64 1.19 8.01 -4.29
N SER A 65 1.51 7.77 -5.56
CA SER A 65 0.53 7.31 -6.54
C SER A 65 0.13 5.84 -6.28
N LEU A 66 -1.10 5.48 -6.67
CA LEU A 66 -1.57 4.09 -6.59
C LEU A 66 -0.66 3.14 -7.39
N GLU A 67 -0.14 3.59 -8.52
CA GLU A 67 0.79 2.85 -9.36
C GLU A 67 2.11 2.56 -8.63
N ALA A 68 2.71 3.58 -8.02
CA ALA A 68 3.93 3.42 -7.22
C ALA A 68 3.68 2.53 -5.99
N PHE A 69 2.53 2.69 -5.32
CA PHE A 69 2.11 1.81 -4.24
C PHE A 69 1.94 0.37 -4.70
N ALA A 70 1.34 0.13 -5.86
CA ALA A 70 1.17 -1.21 -6.44
C ALA A 70 2.50 -1.87 -6.82
N ALA A 71 3.47 -1.09 -7.31
CA ALA A 71 4.77 -1.56 -7.81
C ALA A 71 4.64 -2.74 -8.80
N GLY A 72 3.72 -2.61 -9.76
CA GLY A 72 3.45 -3.62 -10.78
C GLY A 72 2.72 -4.88 -10.28
N ARG A 73 2.12 -4.84 -9.09
CA ARG A 73 1.37 -5.97 -8.49
C ARG A 73 -0.10 -5.63 -8.31
N ALA A 74 -0.93 -6.65 -8.13
CA ALA A 74 -2.34 -6.46 -7.80
C ALA A 74 -2.52 -5.71 -6.48
N VAL A 75 -3.51 -4.81 -6.47
CA VAL A 75 -3.96 -4.12 -5.27
C VAL A 75 -5.33 -4.69 -4.89
N ILE A 76 -5.50 -5.01 -3.62
CA ILE A 76 -6.71 -5.61 -3.07
C ILE A 76 -7.27 -4.66 -2.02
N VAL A 77 -8.58 -4.43 -2.04
CA VAL A 77 -9.28 -3.73 -0.96
C VAL A 77 -9.56 -4.71 0.16
N ARG A 78 -9.05 -4.43 1.35
CA ARG A 78 -9.39 -5.18 2.55
C ARG A 78 -10.69 -4.64 3.13
N LEU A 79 -11.65 -5.53 3.37
CA LEU A 79 -12.88 -5.15 4.07
C LEU A 79 -12.60 -5.00 5.56
N GLU A 80 -13.06 -3.88 6.12
CA GLU A 80 -12.90 -3.55 7.54
C GLU A 80 -14.29 -3.29 8.17
N PRO A 81 -15.05 -4.38 8.44
CA PRO A 81 -16.46 -4.24 8.87
C PRO A 81 -16.60 -3.55 10.24
N CYS A 82 -15.54 -3.51 11.03
CA CYS A 82 -15.50 -2.88 12.35
C CYS A 82 -14.72 -1.56 12.34
N ALA A 83 -14.50 -0.95 11.17
CA ALA A 83 -13.85 0.35 11.10
C ALA A 83 -14.67 1.41 11.85
N ARG A 84 -14.03 2.15 12.74
CA ARG A 84 -14.62 3.27 13.48
C ARG A 84 -14.62 4.54 12.63
N PHE A 85 -13.59 4.72 11.81
CA PHE A 85 -13.41 5.86 10.94
C PHE A 85 -13.48 5.41 9.48
N VAL A 86 -14.19 6.17 8.64
CA VAL A 86 -14.40 5.83 7.23
C VAL A 86 -14.25 7.06 6.34
N GLY A 87 -14.00 6.84 5.05
CA GLY A 87 -13.97 7.91 4.06
C GLY A 87 -12.96 9.01 4.39
N ILE A 88 -13.43 10.24 4.35
CA ILE A 88 -12.57 11.42 4.54
C ILE A 88 -11.94 11.48 5.93
N GLU A 89 -12.59 10.94 6.94
CA GLU A 89 -12.07 10.92 8.30
C GLU A 89 -10.84 10.01 8.42
N THR A 90 -10.88 8.82 7.81
CA THR A 90 -9.74 7.92 7.71
C THR A 90 -8.56 8.59 6.99
N VAL A 91 -8.84 9.29 5.88
CA VAL A 91 -7.83 10.03 5.12
C VAL A 91 -7.22 11.17 5.94
N ALA A 92 -8.05 11.94 6.66
CA ALA A 92 -7.56 13.02 7.53
C ALA A 92 -6.63 12.48 8.62
N ARG A 93 -6.98 11.35 9.23
CA ARG A 93 -6.11 10.65 10.19
C ARG A 93 -4.80 10.21 9.55
N ALA A 94 -4.85 9.59 8.38
CA ALA A 94 -3.64 9.17 7.68
C ALA A 94 -2.72 10.37 7.36
N ARG A 95 -3.30 11.48 6.87
CA ARG A 95 -2.56 12.70 6.59
C ARG A 95 -1.95 13.36 7.81
N SER A 96 -2.58 13.23 8.99
CA SER A 96 -2.04 13.78 10.24
C SER A 96 -0.70 13.16 10.67
N ARG A 97 -0.34 12.02 10.07
CA ARG A 97 0.94 11.33 10.34
C ARG A 97 1.95 11.42 9.20
N LEU A 98 1.68 12.22 8.15
CA LEU A 98 2.65 12.43 7.06
C LEU A 98 4.00 12.94 7.61
N GLY A 99 5.09 12.35 7.13
CA GLY A 99 6.44 12.64 7.57
C GLY A 99 6.86 11.91 8.85
N GLU A 100 5.97 11.19 9.53
CA GLU A 100 6.35 10.37 10.68
C GLU A 100 7.35 9.30 10.25
N ASN A 101 8.54 9.30 10.86
CA ASN A 101 9.63 8.37 10.58
C ASN A 101 9.99 7.55 11.82
N ARG A 102 9.05 6.76 12.32
CA ARG A 102 9.19 5.90 13.50
C ARG A 102 8.83 4.45 13.19
N TYR A 103 9.12 4.01 11.98
CA TYR A 103 8.82 2.65 11.55
C TYR A 103 9.49 1.62 12.46
N ARG A 104 8.72 0.64 12.92
CA ARG A 104 9.18 -0.52 13.70
C ARG A 104 8.43 -1.76 13.23
N LEU A 105 9.15 -2.77 12.78
CA LEU A 105 8.57 -3.96 12.18
C LEU A 105 7.48 -4.62 13.05
N PHE A 106 7.69 -4.69 14.36
CA PHE A 106 6.80 -5.40 15.29
C PHE A 106 5.77 -4.52 16.00
N SER A 107 5.88 -3.21 15.97
CA SER A 107 5.00 -2.34 16.75
C SER A 107 4.52 -1.07 16.06
N ASN A 108 5.08 -0.71 14.90
CA ASN A 108 4.67 0.46 14.13
C ASN A 108 5.03 0.29 12.65
N ASN A 109 4.45 -0.71 12.00
CA ASN A 109 4.61 -0.98 10.57
C ASN A 109 3.41 -0.44 9.76
N CYS A 110 3.38 -0.71 8.45
CA CYS A 110 2.33 -0.23 7.56
C CYS A 110 0.93 -0.75 7.94
N GLU A 111 0.81 -1.97 8.46
CA GLU A 111 -0.47 -2.53 8.90
C GLU A 111 -0.94 -1.87 10.21
N HIS A 112 -0.05 -1.65 11.19
CA HIS A 112 -0.35 -0.90 12.41
C HIS A 112 -0.83 0.52 12.09
N PHE A 113 -0.20 1.17 11.13
CA PHE A 113 -0.59 2.50 10.66
C PHE A 113 -2.03 2.50 10.10
N CYS A 114 -2.35 1.57 9.18
CA CYS A 114 -3.68 1.47 8.60
C CYS A 114 -4.73 1.13 9.65
N SER A 115 -4.46 0.17 10.53
CA SER A 115 -5.35 -0.18 11.64
C SER A 115 -5.64 1.04 12.53
N TRP A 116 -4.63 1.80 12.90
CA TRP A 116 -4.82 3.03 13.66
C TRP A 116 -5.65 4.08 12.91
N CYS A 117 -5.48 4.22 11.59
CA CYS A 117 -6.30 5.14 10.78
C CYS A 117 -7.77 4.76 10.81
N LEU A 118 -8.09 3.46 10.79
CA LEU A 118 -9.44 2.93 10.65
C LEU A 118 -10.16 2.71 11.99
N SER A 119 -9.46 2.31 13.03
CA SER A 119 -10.06 1.94 14.32
C SER A 119 -9.63 2.81 15.49
N GLY A 120 -8.53 3.55 15.37
CA GLY A 120 -7.86 4.23 16.48
C GLY A 120 -6.90 3.34 17.26
N GLU A 121 -6.86 2.04 16.97
CA GLU A 121 -5.99 1.05 17.61
C GLU A 121 -4.88 0.62 16.67
N SER A 122 -3.66 0.52 17.20
CA SER A 122 -2.49 0.08 16.42
C SER A 122 -2.32 -1.42 16.56
N ARG A 123 -2.74 -2.19 15.54
CA ARG A 123 -2.69 -3.66 15.51
C ARG A 123 -2.07 -4.15 14.21
N SER A 124 -1.46 -5.33 14.23
CA SER A 124 -0.98 -6.02 13.03
C SER A 124 -1.20 -7.53 13.15
N GLU A 125 -2.03 -8.06 12.26
CA GLU A 125 -2.26 -9.51 12.18
C GLU A 125 -1.01 -10.26 11.76
N GLN A 126 -0.16 -9.66 10.91
CA GLN A 126 1.11 -10.25 10.53
C GLN A 126 2.02 -10.44 11.74
N VAL A 127 2.12 -9.42 12.61
CA VAL A 127 2.91 -9.50 13.85
C VAL A 127 2.30 -10.52 14.82
N GLU A 128 0.98 -10.48 15.02
CA GLU A 128 0.29 -11.44 15.90
C GLU A 128 0.50 -12.89 15.42
N THR A 129 0.43 -13.13 14.11
CA THR A 129 0.69 -14.45 13.51
C THR A 129 2.14 -14.88 13.72
N CYS A 130 3.10 -13.97 13.56
CA CYS A 130 4.51 -14.24 13.81
C CYS A 130 4.76 -14.64 15.27
N LEU A 131 4.12 -13.95 16.22
CA LEU A 131 4.25 -14.26 17.65
C LEU A 131 3.62 -15.61 18.01
N ARG A 132 2.50 -15.99 17.37
CA ARG A 132 1.86 -17.29 17.56
C ARG A 132 2.62 -18.46 16.91
N HIS A 133 3.36 -18.18 15.83
CA HIS A 133 4.09 -19.19 15.04
C HIS A 133 5.56 -18.83 14.84
N PRO A 134 6.40 -18.86 15.89
CA PRO A 134 7.76 -18.33 15.86
C PRO A 134 8.68 -19.02 14.82
N ARG A 135 8.46 -20.31 14.53
CA ARG A 135 9.23 -21.04 13.51
C ARG A 135 8.90 -20.56 12.09
N ALA A 136 7.63 -20.24 11.82
CA ALA A 136 7.21 -19.69 10.53
C ALA A 136 7.72 -18.24 10.39
N ALA A 137 7.68 -17.47 11.47
CA ALA A 137 8.23 -16.13 11.52
C ALA A 137 9.71 -16.08 11.21
N LEU A 138 10.51 -16.99 11.78
CA LEU A 138 11.93 -17.09 11.51
C LEU A 138 12.21 -17.38 10.02
N ARG A 139 11.46 -18.29 9.40
CA ARG A 139 11.57 -18.59 7.97
C ARG A 139 11.23 -17.38 7.10
N ALA A 140 10.18 -16.64 7.43
CA ALA A 140 9.80 -15.43 6.72
C ALA A 140 10.87 -14.34 6.84
N MET A 141 11.44 -14.16 8.03
CA MET A 141 12.51 -13.22 8.31
C MET A 141 13.80 -13.55 7.53
N LEU A 142 14.19 -14.83 7.47
CA LEU A 142 15.32 -15.28 6.68
C LEU A 142 15.14 -15.04 5.17
N ARG A 143 13.92 -15.21 4.65
CA ARG A 143 13.59 -14.88 3.27
C ARG A 143 13.68 -13.36 3.01
N LEU A 144 13.19 -12.55 3.93
CA LEU A 144 13.26 -11.09 3.84
C LEU A 144 14.72 -10.61 3.78
N VAL A 145 15.56 -11.10 4.69
CA VAL A 145 16.99 -10.79 4.73
C VAL A 145 17.68 -11.25 3.45
N GLY A 146 17.40 -12.46 2.95
CA GLY A 146 17.95 -12.98 1.69
C GLY A 146 17.57 -12.09 0.50
N THR A 147 16.35 -11.60 0.44
CA THR A 147 15.90 -10.70 -0.65
C THR A 147 16.59 -9.34 -0.58
N VAL A 148 16.73 -8.78 0.62
CA VAL A 148 17.42 -7.50 0.84
C VAL A 148 18.89 -7.59 0.43
N LEU A 149 19.59 -8.68 0.78
CA LEU A 149 20.96 -8.93 0.39
C LEU A 149 21.12 -9.08 -1.14
N GLN A 150 20.19 -9.77 -1.81
CA GLN A 150 20.22 -9.92 -3.27
C GLN A 150 19.99 -8.59 -4.00
N VAL A 151 19.13 -7.73 -3.49
CA VAL A 151 18.90 -6.38 -4.06
C VAL A 151 20.13 -5.51 -3.88
N SER A 152 20.78 -5.56 -2.72
CA SER A 152 22.01 -4.79 -2.46
C SER A 152 23.19 -5.24 -3.34
N LEU A 153 23.32 -6.53 -3.63
CA LEU A 153 24.37 -7.08 -4.51
C LEU A 153 24.16 -6.77 -6.00
N ARG A 154 22.92 -6.47 -6.42
CA ARG A 154 22.61 -6.08 -7.81
C ARG A 154 22.73 -4.58 -8.06
N ALA A 155 22.81 -3.79 -7.01
CA ALA A 155 22.93 -2.32 -7.06
C ALA A 155 24.37 -1.83 -6.88
N ALA A 156 25.32 -2.72 -6.66
CA ALA A 156 26.76 -2.50 -6.60
C ALA A 156 27.44 -2.99 -7.88
#